data_1fc2f1cc5cca111ecdedd542fee8c0bd
#
_entry.id   1fc2f1cc5cca111ecdedd542fee8c0bd
#
_cell.length_a   1.000
_cell.length_b   1.000
_cell.length_c   1.000
_cell.angle_alpha   90.00
_cell.angle_beta   90.00
_cell.angle_gamma   90.00
#
_symmetry.space_group_name_H-M   'P 1'
#
loop_
_entity.id
_entity.type
_entity.pdbx_description
1 polymer ?
#
loop_
_entity_poly.entity_id
_entity_poly.type
_entity_poly.pdbx_seq_one_letter_code
_entity_poly.pdbx_strand_id
1 'polypeptide(L)'
;MSESIELKFREELLSRYEKCSKYLIPKDAYFQMIEDIHRASERKITKSHYEYYLMSKYEVLQCGDVEKINKKRQTLDETPVYYVSIEDTFDIVKRAHVATGHGGRDRMTKELQVKYDNIQRDTIELFKSLYLECQKKRKRPMTKGVVVKPILSTEFSSRGQVDLIDMQSMSCRTFKWIMVYQDHLTKFCVLRRLTSKRAAEVAFQLADIFLLLGAPVILQSDNGSEFTAQIITELRSLCPELSIVHGKPRHPQSRGSVERANGDIKDMLVAWMADNNSTDWATGIKFVQFSKNLAYHAGIKRSPYAAMFGVNARVGLTSTSLPQEIISCLQSEQDLITTLQQQETDANEPEAEADVNEPEREPPKAEMNESEQEPEPQSQHQTNLDQLHNSISSQQVNLRDNKQNVWLRGAEQN
;
A
#
# COMPACT_ATOMS: atom_id res chain seq x y z
N MET A 1 -14.28 2.72 26.17
CA MET A 1 -13.98 1.37 25.64
C MET A 1 -12.59 1.30 24.98
N SER A 2 -12.18 2.32 24.21
CA SER A 2 -10.83 2.38 23.60
C SER A 2 -9.70 2.41 24.64
N GLU A 3 -9.80 3.26 25.66
CA GLU A 3 -8.79 3.43 26.71
C GLU A 3 -8.47 2.13 27.48
N SER A 4 -9.48 1.31 27.78
CA SER A 4 -9.28 0.02 28.47
C SER A 4 -8.52 -1.01 27.61
N ILE A 5 -8.68 -0.95 26.27
CA ILE A 5 -7.97 -1.85 25.35
C ILE A 5 -6.51 -1.39 25.20
N GLU A 6 -6.30 -0.10 25.08
CA GLU A 6 -4.98 0.51 25.00
C GLU A 6 -4.13 0.21 26.24
N LEU A 7 -4.71 0.39 27.41
CA LEU A 7 -4.02 0.10 28.68
C LEU A 7 -3.58 -1.37 28.73
N LYS A 8 -4.49 -2.31 28.47
CA LYS A 8 -4.17 -3.74 28.44
C LYS A 8 -3.11 -4.10 27.38
N PHE A 9 -3.15 -3.45 26.25
CA PHE A 9 -2.17 -3.65 25.19
C PHE A 9 -0.78 -3.21 25.65
N ARG A 10 -0.66 -2.02 26.25
CA ARG A 10 0.60 -1.50 26.79
C ARG A 10 1.14 -2.38 27.93
N GLU A 11 0.31 -2.76 28.87
CA GLU A 11 0.70 -3.64 29.99
C GLU A 11 1.26 -4.98 29.48
N GLU A 12 0.61 -5.59 28.50
CA GLU A 12 1.08 -6.85 27.92
C GLU A 12 2.40 -6.67 27.15
N LEU A 13 2.60 -5.55 26.43
CA LEU A 13 3.87 -5.27 25.75
C LEU A 13 5.00 -5.02 26.76
N LEU A 14 4.75 -4.31 27.84
CA LEU A 14 5.74 -4.09 28.91
C LEU A 14 6.12 -5.41 29.59
N SER A 15 5.13 -6.27 29.87
CA SER A 15 5.41 -7.62 30.41
C SER A 15 6.23 -8.50 29.47
N ARG A 16 6.07 -8.32 28.16
CA ARG A 16 6.90 -9.02 27.15
C ARG A 16 8.31 -8.42 27.07
N TYR A 17 8.44 -7.13 27.23
CA TYR A 17 9.75 -6.46 27.28
C TYR A 17 10.59 -6.99 28.45
N GLU A 18 10.01 -7.11 29.64
CA GLU A 18 10.67 -7.67 30.83
C GLU A 18 11.17 -9.12 30.62
N LYS A 19 10.48 -9.89 29.75
CA LYS A 19 10.80 -11.28 29.41
C LYS A 19 11.81 -11.49 28.27
N CYS A 20 12.49 -10.43 27.79
CA CYS A 20 13.47 -10.48 26.70
C CYS A 20 12.97 -10.17 25.28
N SER A 21 12.25 -9.12 25.06
CA SER A 21 11.99 -8.69 23.68
C SER A 21 12.95 -7.60 23.23
N LYS A 22 13.88 -7.94 22.34
CA LYS A 22 14.89 -7.02 21.76
C LYS A 22 14.28 -5.91 20.85
N TYR A 23 13.00 -6.02 20.51
CA TYR A 23 12.33 -5.13 19.57
C TYR A 23 11.41 -4.11 20.25
N LEU A 24 11.07 -4.35 21.50
CA LEU A 24 10.21 -3.47 22.27
C LEU A 24 11.07 -2.45 23.01
N ILE A 25 10.79 -1.17 22.86
CA ILE A 25 11.57 -0.07 23.43
C ILE A 25 10.62 0.78 24.28
N PRO A 26 10.71 0.77 25.60
CA PRO A 26 9.95 1.71 26.44
C PRO A 26 10.34 3.16 26.13
N LYS A 27 9.46 4.10 26.38
CA LYS A 27 9.64 5.51 26.02
C LYS A 27 10.90 6.13 26.67
N ASP A 28 11.16 5.80 27.91
CA ASP A 28 12.36 6.30 28.62
C ASP A 28 13.64 5.75 27.99
N ALA A 29 13.65 4.45 27.64
CA ALA A 29 14.78 3.82 26.95
C ALA A 29 14.95 4.37 25.51
N TYR A 30 13.86 4.77 24.87
CA TYR A 30 13.88 5.38 23.54
C TYR A 30 14.57 6.74 23.57
N PHE A 31 14.24 7.61 24.53
CA PHE A 31 14.91 8.90 24.68
C PHE A 31 16.37 8.76 25.09
N GLN A 32 16.66 7.84 26.03
CA GLN A 32 18.05 7.55 26.41
C GLN A 32 18.89 7.10 25.21
N MET A 33 18.30 6.31 24.32
CA MET A 33 18.96 5.84 23.11
C MET A 33 19.23 6.99 22.11
N ILE A 34 18.36 7.99 22.00
CA ILE A 34 18.59 9.20 21.21
C ILE A 34 19.81 9.95 21.77
N GLU A 35 19.84 10.20 23.10
CA GLU A 35 20.98 10.86 23.77
C GLU A 35 22.28 10.09 23.58
N ASP A 36 22.25 8.77 23.66
CA ASP A 36 23.43 7.92 23.48
C ASP A 36 23.96 7.97 22.03
N ILE A 37 23.07 8.03 21.03
CA ILE A 37 23.45 8.19 19.62
C ILE A 37 24.09 9.57 19.40
N HIS A 38 23.50 10.64 19.92
CA HIS A 38 24.09 12.00 19.85
C HIS A 38 25.47 12.02 20.49
N ARG A 39 25.60 11.52 21.71
CA ARG A 39 26.89 11.45 22.44
C ARG A 39 27.91 10.61 21.65
N ALA A 40 27.49 9.53 21.01
CA ALA A 40 28.37 8.72 20.19
C ALA A 40 28.80 9.42 18.91
N SER A 41 27.96 10.25 18.30
CA SER A 41 28.31 11.05 17.12
C SER A 41 29.31 12.15 17.41
N GLU A 42 29.20 12.82 18.57
CA GLU A 42 30.09 13.92 18.98
C GLU A 42 31.49 13.43 19.41
N ARG A 43 31.61 12.18 19.87
CA ARG A 43 32.90 11.61 20.31
C ARG A 43 33.85 11.36 19.14
N LYS A 44 34.95 12.14 19.13
CA LYS A 44 36.07 11.98 18.17
C LYS A 44 37.09 10.89 18.53
N ILE A 45 37.12 10.43 19.80
CA ILE A 45 38.12 9.51 20.33
C ILE A 45 37.44 8.22 20.78
N THR A 46 38.09 7.08 20.61
CA THR A 46 37.72 5.68 20.91
C THR A 46 36.29 5.46 21.42
N LYS A 47 35.39 5.06 20.54
CA LYS A 47 34.01 4.73 20.87
C LYS A 47 33.94 3.36 21.55
N SER A 48 33.01 3.18 22.47
CA SER A 48 32.73 1.87 23.07
C SER A 48 32.09 0.91 22.05
N HIS A 49 32.13 -0.38 22.31
CA HIS A 49 31.48 -1.39 21.44
C HIS A 49 29.96 -1.11 21.29
N TYR A 50 29.33 -0.61 22.35
CA TYR A 50 27.90 -0.24 22.32
C TYR A 50 27.65 0.99 21.43
N GLU A 51 28.49 2.01 21.49
CA GLU A 51 28.39 3.21 20.63
C GLU A 51 28.61 2.85 19.16
N TYR A 52 29.57 1.98 18.83
CA TYR A 52 29.72 1.45 17.48
C TYR A 52 28.49 0.70 17.00
N TYR A 53 27.90 -0.13 17.86
CA TYR A 53 26.67 -0.85 17.56
C TYR A 53 25.51 0.11 17.26
N LEU A 54 25.32 1.14 18.10
CA LEU A 54 24.27 2.15 17.89
C LEU A 54 24.44 2.87 16.56
N MET A 55 25.64 3.39 16.29
CA MET A 55 25.91 4.15 15.06
C MET A 55 25.89 3.29 13.78
N SER A 56 26.15 1.98 13.86
CA SER A 56 26.06 1.10 12.72
C SER A 56 24.63 0.75 12.33
N LYS A 57 23.70 0.80 13.29
CA LYS A 57 22.33 0.30 13.13
C LYS A 57 21.29 1.38 13.09
N TYR A 58 21.52 2.49 13.76
CA TYR A 58 20.55 3.55 13.96
C TYR A 58 21.12 4.91 13.55
N GLU A 59 20.22 5.81 13.22
CA GLU A 59 20.47 7.25 13.08
C GLU A 59 19.31 8.01 13.73
N VAL A 60 19.57 9.22 14.19
CA VAL A 60 18.53 10.13 14.67
C VAL A 60 18.19 11.08 13.54
N LEU A 61 16.93 11.18 13.19
CA LEU A 61 16.42 12.14 12.23
C LEU A 61 15.70 13.25 12.97
N GLN A 62 16.17 14.47 12.78
CA GLN A 62 15.49 15.68 13.21
C GLN A 62 14.39 16.03 12.22
N CYS A 63 13.18 16.23 12.70
CA CYS A 63 12.06 16.68 11.89
C CYS A 63 11.39 17.85 12.63
N GLY A 64 11.79 19.09 12.36
CA GLY A 64 11.38 20.23 13.16
C GLY A 64 11.83 20.05 14.61
N ASP A 65 10.89 20.17 15.56
CA ASP A 65 11.18 20.01 17.00
C ASP A 65 11.16 18.55 17.49
N VAL A 66 10.98 17.58 16.58
CA VAL A 66 10.83 16.15 16.93
C VAL A 66 12.00 15.33 16.43
N GLU A 67 12.64 14.61 17.34
CA GLU A 67 13.70 13.64 17.03
C GLU A 67 13.14 12.22 16.99
N LYS A 68 13.50 11.45 15.96
CA LYS A 68 13.08 10.07 15.80
C LYS A 68 14.26 9.16 15.48
N ILE A 69 14.28 7.99 16.13
CA ILE A 69 15.25 6.94 15.80
C ILE A 69 14.80 6.29 14.47
N ASN A 70 15.72 6.28 13.53
CA ASN A 70 15.57 5.67 12.21
C ASN A 70 16.59 4.54 12.06
N LYS A 71 16.27 3.59 11.20
CA LYS A 71 17.23 2.59 10.75
C LYS A 71 18.31 3.28 9.92
N LYS A 72 19.58 2.98 10.18
CA LYS A 72 20.71 3.58 9.45
C LYS A 72 20.51 3.37 7.96
N ARG A 73 20.42 4.47 7.21
CA ARG A 73 20.31 4.46 5.74
C ARG A 73 21.70 4.30 5.13
N GLN A 74 21.76 3.64 3.98
CA GLN A 74 23.00 3.53 3.20
C GLN A 74 23.19 4.73 2.29
N THR A 75 22.08 5.28 1.77
CA THR A 75 22.05 6.48 0.94
C THR A 75 20.99 7.44 1.48
N LEU A 76 21.19 8.74 1.26
CA LEU A 76 20.23 9.78 1.70
C LEU A 76 18.87 9.68 1.00
N ASP A 77 18.83 9.07 -0.19
CA ASP A 77 17.59 8.87 -0.96
C ASP A 77 16.70 7.74 -0.42
N GLU A 78 17.22 6.92 0.50
CA GLU A 78 16.41 5.87 1.11
C GLU A 78 15.31 6.45 1.99
N THR A 79 14.08 5.94 1.81
CA THR A 79 12.95 6.35 2.64
C THR A 79 13.19 5.97 4.10
N PRO A 80 13.02 6.90 5.06
CA PRO A 80 13.22 6.61 6.48
C PRO A 80 12.30 5.49 6.99
N VAL A 81 12.87 4.59 7.81
CA VAL A 81 12.14 3.53 8.50
C VAL A 81 12.35 3.68 10.01
N TYR A 82 11.30 4.13 10.68
CA TYR A 82 11.38 4.56 12.08
C TYR A 82 11.30 3.40 13.08
N TYR A 83 11.87 3.64 14.25
CA TYR A 83 11.60 2.88 15.47
C TYR A 83 10.59 3.63 16.31
N VAL A 84 9.77 2.89 17.05
CA VAL A 84 8.70 3.46 17.88
C VAL A 84 8.77 2.91 19.31
N SER A 85 8.33 3.72 20.27
CA SER A 85 8.20 3.31 21.67
C SER A 85 7.00 2.37 21.86
N ILE A 86 6.98 1.63 22.98
CA ILE A 86 5.85 0.79 23.37
C ILE A 86 4.58 1.63 23.49
N GLU A 87 4.72 2.83 24.06
CA GLU A 87 3.60 3.73 24.34
C GLU A 87 2.93 4.23 23.06
N ASP A 88 3.71 4.48 22.01
CA ASP A 88 3.21 4.99 20.73
C ASP A 88 2.71 3.86 19.79
N THR A 89 3.07 2.61 20.09
CA THR A 89 2.78 1.45 19.24
C THR A 89 1.30 1.21 19.04
N PHE A 90 0.46 1.42 20.09
CA PHE A 90 -0.98 1.18 20.00
C PHE A 90 -1.65 2.03 18.93
N ASP A 91 -1.40 3.32 18.93
CA ASP A 91 -2.02 4.26 17.99
C ASP A 91 -1.56 4.01 16.55
N ILE A 92 -0.30 3.67 16.37
CA ILE A 92 0.28 3.34 15.07
C ILE A 92 -0.37 2.07 14.50
N VAL A 93 -0.47 1.00 15.30
CA VAL A 93 -1.09 -0.25 14.89
C VAL A 93 -2.58 -0.08 14.64
N LYS A 94 -3.28 0.72 15.46
CA LYS A 94 -4.70 1.07 15.29
C LYS A 94 -4.94 1.81 13.97
N ARG A 95 -4.13 2.82 13.65
CA ARG A 95 -4.20 3.54 12.36
C ARG A 95 -4.00 2.61 11.17
N ALA A 96 -2.99 1.74 11.20
CA ALA A 96 -2.76 0.76 10.15
C ALA A 96 -3.93 -0.23 10.03
N HIS A 97 -4.54 -0.61 11.15
CA HIS A 97 -5.71 -1.49 11.15
C HIS A 97 -6.91 -0.86 10.44
N VAL A 98 -7.21 0.40 10.75
CA VAL A 98 -8.29 1.17 10.10
C VAL A 98 -7.97 1.43 8.62
N ALA A 99 -6.75 1.86 8.30
CA ALA A 99 -6.31 2.14 6.93
C ALA A 99 -6.43 0.91 6.01
N THR A 100 -6.13 -0.28 6.54
CA THR A 100 -6.28 -1.55 5.79
C THR A 100 -7.71 -2.08 5.76
N GLY A 101 -8.69 -1.31 6.26
CA GLY A 101 -10.11 -1.70 6.36
C GLY A 101 -10.31 -2.91 7.28
N HIS A 102 -9.78 -2.83 8.50
CA HIS A 102 -9.76 -3.91 9.48
C HIS A 102 -9.11 -5.19 8.96
N GLY A 103 -7.99 -5.00 8.28
CA GLY A 103 -7.22 -6.05 7.63
C GLY A 103 -6.73 -7.14 8.56
N GLY A 104 -6.42 -8.29 7.98
CA GLY A 104 -5.73 -9.38 8.69
C GLY A 104 -4.28 -9.01 9.01
N ARG A 105 -3.65 -9.82 9.90
CA ARG A 105 -2.24 -9.67 10.29
C ARG A 105 -1.32 -9.34 9.11
N ASP A 106 -1.37 -10.13 8.05
CA ASP A 106 -0.43 -10.00 6.93
C ASP A 106 -0.60 -8.69 6.12
N ARG A 107 -1.84 -8.16 6.04
CA ARG A 107 -2.09 -6.84 5.43
C ARG A 107 -1.52 -5.72 6.29
N MET A 108 -1.78 -5.78 7.61
CA MET A 108 -1.25 -4.80 8.56
C MET A 108 0.28 -4.84 8.62
N THR A 109 0.88 -6.04 8.59
CA THR A 109 2.34 -6.19 8.57
C THR A 109 2.95 -5.47 7.37
N LYS A 110 2.37 -5.64 6.17
CA LYS A 110 2.87 -4.96 4.97
C LYS A 110 2.70 -3.45 5.01
N GLU A 111 1.62 -2.96 5.57
CA GLU A 111 1.38 -1.54 5.75
C GLU A 111 2.37 -0.91 6.72
N LEU A 112 2.60 -1.57 7.85
CA LEU A 112 3.48 -1.07 8.90
C LEU A 112 4.97 -1.13 8.52
N GLN A 113 5.41 -2.20 7.86
CA GLN A 113 6.82 -2.40 7.48
C GLN A 113 7.35 -1.38 6.47
N VAL A 114 6.46 -0.64 5.78
CA VAL A 114 6.88 0.47 4.90
C VAL A 114 7.52 1.60 5.71
N LYS A 115 7.07 1.84 6.94
CA LYS A 115 7.44 3.02 7.75
C LYS A 115 8.07 2.66 9.10
N TYR A 116 7.89 1.45 9.62
CA TYR A 116 8.32 1.05 10.96
C TYR A 116 9.03 -0.31 10.97
N ASP A 117 10.21 -0.39 11.60
CA ASP A 117 11.04 -1.60 11.63
C ASP A 117 10.73 -2.51 12.84
N ASN A 118 10.41 -1.92 13.99
CA ASN A 118 10.30 -2.67 15.26
C ASN A 118 8.90 -3.17 15.61
N ILE A 119 7.89 -2.97 14.74
CA ILE A 119 6.55 -3.51 14.97
C ILE A 119 6.46 -4.93 14.42
N GLN A 120 6.56 -5.93 15.30
CA GLN A 120 6.58 -7.34 14.95
C GLN A 120 5.17 -7.92 14.77
N ARG A 121 5.09 -9.09 14.13
CA ARG A 121 3.83 -9.83 13.91
C ARG A 121 3.08 -10.13 15.20
N ASP A 122 3.80 -10.46 16.26
CA ASP A 122 3.22 -10.79 17.57
C ASP A 122 2.52 -9.58 18.21
N THR A 123 3.05 -8.37 17.99
CA THR A 123 2.42 -7.12 18.42
C THR A 123 1.09 -6.89 17.68
N ILE A 124 1.07 -7.15 16.38
CA ILE A 124 -0.14 -7.06 15.57
C ILE A 124 -1.18 -8.11 15.99
N GLU A 125 -0.75 -9.34 16.29
CA GLU A 125 -1.64 -10.40 16.77
C GLU A 125 -2.22 -10.07 18.15
N LEU A 126 -1.42 -9.52 19.05
CA LEU A 126 -1.89 -9.04 20.35
C LEU A 126 -2.96 -7.95 20.17
N PHE A 127 -2.70 -6.94 19.37
CA PHE A 127 -3.69 -5.89 19.08
C PHE A 127 -5.00 -6.49 18.58
N LYS A 128 -4.93 -7.38 17.59
CA LYS A 128 -6.12 -8.04 17.03
C LYS A 128 -6.87 -8.92 18.03
N SER A 129 -6.17 -9.53 18.99
CA SER A 129 -6.79 -10.34 20.03
C SER A 129 -7.58 -9.50 21.04
N LEU A 130 -7.20 -8.23 21.21
CA LEU A 130 -7.88 -7.28 22.09
C LEU A 130 -8.98 -6.47 21.38
N TYR A 131 -8.93 -6.37 20.03
CA TYR A 131 -9.88 -5.58 19.26
C TYR A 131 -11.18 -6.37 18.98
N LEU A 132 -12.21 -6.11 19.80
CA LEU A 132 -13.46 -6.91 19.87
C LEU A 132 -14.19 -7.02 18.53
N GLU A 133 -14.27 -5.95 17.75
CA GLU A 133 -15.00 -5.97 16.48
C GLU A 133 -14.37 -6.93 15.46
N CYS A 134 -13.05 -7.08 15.50
CA CYS A 134 -12.36 -8.05 14.65
C CYS A 134 -12.50 -9.49 15.12
N GLN A 135 -12.74 -9.73 16.40
CA GLN A 135 -13.00 -11.06 16.95
C GLN A 135 -14.38 -11.59 16.55
N LYS A 136 -15.38 -10.70 16.40
CA LYS A 136 -16.73 -11.05 15.94
C LYS A 136 -16.77 -11.52 14.49
N LYS A 137 -15.72 -11.27 13.69
CA LYS A 137 -15.65 -11.77 12.30
C LYS A 137 -15.67 -13.29 12.29
N ARG A 138 -16.74 -13.90 11.73
CA ARG A 138 -16.85 -15.34 11.61
C ARG A 138 -15.66 -15.91 10.83
N LYS A 139 -14.95 -16.87 11.40
CA LYS A 139 -13.98 -17.69 10.66
C LYS A 139 -14.75 -18.40 9.54
N ARG A 140 -14.49 -18.02 8.30
CA ARG A 140 -15.08 -18.72 7.14
C ARG A 140 -14.54 -20.13 7.14
N PRO A 141 -15.38 -21.18 7.08
CA PRO A 141 -14.89 -22.54 6.98
C PRO A 141 -14.08 -22.67 5.69
N MET A 142 -12.88 -23.22 5.79
CA MET A 142 -12.10 -23.61 4.61
C MET A 142 -12.75 -24.84 4.00
N THR A 143 -13.65 -24.63 3.06
CA THR A 143 -14.11 -25.72 2.19
C THR A 143 -12.96 -26.11 1.29
N LYS A 144 -12.52 -27.37 1.36
CA LYS A 144 -11.67 -28.00 0.34
C LYS A 144 -12.50 -28.08 -0.94
N GLY A 145 -12.57 -26.98 -1.67
CA GLY A 145 -13.27 -26.91 -2.95
C GLY A 145 -12.48 -27.61 -4.05
N VAL A 146 -13.20 -28.11 -5.04
CA VAL A 146 -12.61 -28.58 -6.30
C VAL A 146 -11.65 -27.50 -6.81
N VAL A 147 -10.44 -27.90 -7.19
CA VAL A 147 -9.46 -26.99 -7.80
C VAL A 147 -9.99 -26.57 -9.17
N VAL A 148 -10.61 -25.40 -9.19
CA VAL A 148 -11.17 -24.80 -10.41
C VAL A 148 -10.11 -23.92 -11.02
N LYS A 149 -9.72 -24.13 -12.28
CA LYS A 149 -8.77 -23.26 -12.98
C LYS A 149 -9.34 -21.84 -13.02
N PRO A 150 -8.64 -20.81 -12.48
CA PRO A 150 -9.15 -19.45 -12.50
C PRO A 150 -9.21 -18.92 -13.95
N ILE A 151 -10.20 -18.08 -14.26
CA ILE A 151 -10.17 -17.27 -15.48
C ILE A 151 -9.03 -16.28 -15.32
N LEU A 152 -8.09 -16.27 -16.24
CA LEU A 152 -7.01 -15.30 -16.28
C LEU A 152 -7.40 -14.17 -17.23
N SER A 153 -7.38 -12.94 -16.74
CA SER A 153 -7.43 -11.73 -17.58
C SER A 153 -5.99 -11.24 -17.76
N THR A 154 -5.61 -10.97 -19.00
CA THR A 154 -4.28 -10.52 -19.38
C THR A 154 -4.21 -8.99 -19.55
N GLU A 155 -5.38 -8.37 -19.82
CA GLU A 155 -5.49 -6.95 -20.12
C GLU A 155 -6.47 -6.26 -19.17
N PHE A 156 -6.20 -5.01 -18.86
CA PHE A 156 -7.11 -4.13 -18.14
C PHE A 156 -8.41 -3.96 -18.92
N SER A 157 -9.54 -3.86 -18.21
CA SER A 157 -10.89 -3.75 -18.80
C SER A 157 -11.27 -4.86 -19.79
N SER A 158 -10.54 -6.00 -19.85
CA SER A 158 -10.98 -7.15 -20.63
C SER A 158 -12.26 -7.76 -20.06
N ARG A 159 -12.45 -7.70 -18.73
CA ARG A 159 -13.62 -8.23 -18.02
C ARG A 159 -13.95 -7.44 -16.78
N GLY A 160 -15.19 -6.94 -16.72
CA GLY A 160 -15.78 -6.33 -15.53
C GLY A 160 -16.83 -7.25 -14.90
N GLN A 161 -16.91 -7.23 -13.58
CA GLN A 161 -17.92 -7.98 -12.82
C GLN A 161 -18.78 -7.00 -12.05
N VAL A 162 -20.10 -7.18 -12.12
CA VAL A 162 -21.07 -6.40 -11.36
C VAL A 162 -21.91 -7.33 -10.49
N ASP A 163 -22.09 -6.96 -9.22
CA ASP A 163 -22.93 -7.68 -8.29
C ASP A 163 -23.69 -6.72 -7.37
N LEU A 164 -24.75 -7.19 -6.74
CA LEU A 164 -25.61 -6.42 -5.87
C LEU A 164 -25.63 -7.03 -4.47
N ILE A 165 -25.27 -6.23 -3.48
CA ILE A 165 -25.38 -6.57 -2.07
C ILE A 165 -26.72 -6.06 -1.55
N ASP A 166 -27.52 -6.96 -0.99
CA ASP A 166 -28.79 -6.63 -0.35
C ASP A 166 -28.56 -6.00 1.02
N MET A 167 -29.10 -4.79 1.20
CA MET A 167 -29.07 -4.00 2.42
C MET A 167 -30.50 -3.62 2.89
N GLN A 168 -31.53 -4.30 2.42
CA GLN A 168 -32.93 -3.97 2.74
C GLN A 168 -33.25 -4.06 4.24
N SER A 169 -32.64 -5.02 4.93
CA SER A 169 -32.76 -5.17 6.40
C SER A 169 -32.14 -4.01 7.20
N MET A 170 -31.24 -3.26 6.56
CA MET A 170 -30.53 -2.12 7.14
C MET A 170 -30.61 -0.91 6.19
N SER A 171 -31.81 -0.66 5.63
CA SER A 171 -31.99 0.44 4.68
C SER A 171 -31.53 1.76 5.28
N CYS A 172 -30.77 2.53 4.50
CA CYS A 172 -30.29 3.86 4.90
C CYS A 172 -30.88 4.91 3.98
N ARG A 173 -31.74 5.77 4.50
CA ARG A 173 -32.52 6.73 3.70
C ARG A 173 -33.36 5.97 2.64
N THR A 174 -33.19 6.31 1.35
CA THR A 174 -33.86 5.62 0.23
C THR A 174 -33.06 4.44 -0.31
N PHE A 175 -31.82 4.29 0.14
CA PHE A 175 -30.90 3.27 -0.40
C PHE A 175 -31.13 1.89 0.25
N LYS A 176 -31.19 0.86 -0.59
CA LYS A 176 -31.50 -0.52 -0.20
C LYS A 176 -30.46 -1.52 -0.72
N TRP A 177 -29.60 -1.11 -1.67
CA TRP A 177 -28.64 -1.98 -2.33
C TRP A 177 -27.28 -1.31 -2.45
N ILE A 178 -26.22 -2.12 -2.46
CA ILE A 178 -24.88 -1.69 -2.84
C ILE A 178 -24.52 -2.41 -4.14
N MET A 179 -24.27 -1.65 -5.20
CA MET A 179 -23.66 -2.19 -6.41
C MET A 179 -22.15 -2.26 -6.21
N VAL A 180 -21.59 -3.41 -6.52
CA VAL A 180 -20.16 -3.68 -6.54
C VAL A 180 -19.77 -3.90 -7.99
N TYR A 181 -18.98 -3.00 -8.56
CA TYR A 181 -18.29 -3.21 -9.82
C TYR A 181 -16.83 -3.55 -9.51
N GLN A 182 -16.28 -4.59 -10.14
CA GLN A 182 -14.87 -4.99 -9.97
C GLN A 182 -14.24 -5.32 -11.33
N ASP A 183 -13.10 -4.69 -11.64
CA ASP A 183 -12.26 -5.13 -12.73
C ASP A 183 -11.59 -6.48 -12.39
N HIS A 184 -11.63 -7.40 -13.35
CA HIS A 184 -11.19 -8.76 -13.07
C HIS A 184 -9.66 -8.89 -12.96
N LEU A 185 -8.88 -8.09 -13.68
CA LEU A 185 -7.42 -8.13 -13.63
C LEU A 185 -6.89 -7.44 -12.37
N THR A 186 -7.21 -6.17 -12.21
CA THR A 186 -6.65 -5.31 -11.16
C THR A 186 -7.29 -5.52 -9.80
N LYS A 187 -8.47 -6.17 -9.77
CA LYS A 187 -9.32 -6.28 -8.57
C LYS A 187 -9.79 -4.92 -8.02
N PHE A 188 -9.58 -3.84 -8.78
CA PHE A 188 -10.08 -2.53 -8.44
C PHE A 188 -11.61 -2.55 -8.37
N CYS A 189 -12.17 -2.07 -7.27
CA CYS A 189 -13.61 -2.08 -7.07
C CYS A 189 -14.17 -0.67 -6.93
N VAL A 190 -15.38 -0.49 -7.46
CA VAL A 190 -16.18 0.72 -7.30
C VAL A 190 -17.50 0.34 -6.67
N LEU A 191 -17.86 1.03 -5.59
CA LEU A 191 -19.10 0.82 -4.85
C LEU A 191 -20.07 1.96 -5.13
N ARG A 192 -21.32 1.63 -5.42
CA ARG A 192 -22.39 2.60 -5.60
C ARG A 192 -23.63 2.20 -4.79
N ARG A 193 -24.26 3.16 -4.17
CA ARG A 193 -25.54 2.97 -3.49
C ARG A 193 -26.67 3.00 -4.49
N LEU A 194 -27.63 2.10 -4.35
CA LEU A 194 -28.81 2.04 -5.20
C LEU A 194 -30.10 2.06 -4.36
N THR A 195 -31.14 2.64 -4.93
CA THR A 195 -32.49 2.63 -4.35
C THR A 195 -33.26 1.38 -4.73
N SER A 196 -32.96 0.81 -5.90
CA SER A 196 -33.57 -0.40 -6.43
C SER A 196 -32.53 -1.29 -7.15
N LYS A 197 -32.91 -2.50 -7.48
CA LYS A 197 -32.12 -3.42 -8.32
C LYS A 197 -32.50 -3.36 -9.81
N ARG A 198 -33.14 -2.30 -10.28
CA ARG A 198 -33.56 -2.15 -11.67
C ARG A 198 -32.35 -2.01 -12.59
N ALA A 199 -32.39 -2.67 -13.75
CA ALA A 199 -31.30 -2.62 -14.73
C ALA A 199 -30.94 -1.19 -15.15
N ALA A 200 -31.92 -0.30 -15.32
CA ALA A 200 -31.71 1.09 -15.68
C ALA A 200 -30.89 1.86 -14.62
N GLU A 201 -31.18 1.67 -13.31
CA GLU A 201 -30.43 2.33 -12.24
C GLU A 201 -28.98 1.80 -12.18
N VAL A 202 -28.81 0.48 -12.34
CA VAL A 202 -27.48 -0.15 -12.40
C VAL A 202 -26.70 0.34 -13.62
N ALA A 203 -27.34 0.40 -14.80
CA ALA A 203 -26.73 0.89 -16.04
C ALA A 203 -26.28 2.36 -15.91
N PHE A 204 -27.09 3.22 -15.30
CA PHE A 204 -26.73 4.61 -15.06
C PHE A 204 -25.46 4.74 -14.21
N GLN A 205 -25.35 3.95 -13.13
CA GLN A 205 -24.14 3.94 -12.28
C GLN A 205 -22.93 3.33 -12.98
N LEU A 206 -23.14 2.33 -13.85
CA LEU A 206 -22.07 1.76 -14.65
C LEU A 206 -21.59 2.74 -15.75
N ALA A 207 -22.49 3.50 -16.35
CA ALA A 207 -22.12 4.53 -17.32
C ALA A 207 -21.18 5.56 -16.70
N ASP A 208 -21.49 6.06 -15.49
CA ASP A 208 -20.61 6.95 -14.72
C ASP A 208 -19.21 6.35 -14.50
N ILE A 209 -19.14 5.05 -14.17
CA ILE A 209 -17.87 4.35 -13.98
C ILE A 209 -17.12 4.20 -15.30
N PHE A 210 -17.79 3.80 -16.38
CA PHE A 210 -17.17 3.51 -17.66
C PHE A 210 -16.69 4.77 -18.39
N LEU A 211 -17.38 5.87 -18.24
CA LEU A 211 -16.94 7.16 -18.76
C LEU A 211 -15.71 7.70 -18.02
N LEU A 212 -15.51 7.30 -16.76
CA LEU A 212 -14.35 7.69 -15.98
C LEU A 212 -13.14 6.75 -16.18
N LEU A 213 -13.37 5.43 -16.18
CA LEU A 213 -12.31 4.41 -16.12
C LEU A 213 -12.12 3.61 -17.41
N GLY A 214 -13.04 3.76 -18.36
CA GLY A 214 -13.16 2.91 -19.53
C GLY A 214 -14.10 1.72 -19.31
N ALA A 215 -14.75 1.26 -20.40
CA ALA A 215 -15.69 0.17 -20.38
C ALA A 215 -15.01 -1.19 -20.57
N PRO A 216 -15.49 -2.27 -19.90
CA PRO A 216 -14.97 -3.60 -20.12
C PRO A 216 -15.49 -4.19 -21.44
N VAL A 217 -14.67 -5.03 -22.09
CA VAL A 217 -15.13 -5.80 -23.26
C VAL A 217 -16.24 -6.78 -22.88
N ILE A 218 -16.10 -7.41 -21.73
CA ILE A 218 -17.07 -8.41 -21.22
C ILE A 218 -17.58 -7.94 -19.86
N LEU A 219 -18.90 -7.75 -19.74
CA LEU A 219 -19.57 -7.53 -18.46
C LEU A 219 -20.20 -8.82 -17.96
N GLN A 220 -19.97 -9.14 -16.70
CA GLN A 220 -20.45 -10.35 -16.05
C GLN A 220 -21.21 -10.02 -14.77
N SER A 221 -22.33 -10.71 -14.52
CA SER A 221 -23.10 -10.62 -13.27
C SER A 221 -23.54 -12.01 -12.81
N ASP A 222 -23.68 -12.17 -11.50
CA ASP A 222 -24.24 -13.38 -10.88
C ASP A 222 -25.78 -13.40 -10.87
N ASN A 223 -26.42 -12.26 -11.16
CA ASN A 223 -27.88 -12.10 -11.16
C ASN A 223 -28.56 -12.68 -12.42
N GLY A 224 -27.84 -13.43 -13.23
CA GLY A 224 -28.35 -14.09 -14.43
C GLY A 224 -28.01 -13.35 -15.73
N SER A 225 -28.08 -14.10 -16.85
CA SER A 225 -27.79 -13.56 -18.18
C SER A 225 -28.81 -12.52 -18.64
N GLU A 226 -30.10 -12.71 -18.28
CA GLU A 226 -31.19 -11.81 -18.65
C GLU A 226 -30.98 -10.42 -17.99
N PHE A 227 -30.65 -10.38 -16.70
CA PHE A 227 -30.36 -9.14 -16.00
C PHE A 227 -29.15 -8.41 -16.60
N THR A 228 -28.09 -9.15 -16.93
CA THR A 228 -26.90 -8.57 -17.58
C THR A 228 -27.24 -8.04 -18.98
N ALA A 229 -28.06 -8.76 -19.75
CA ALA A 229 -28.52 -8.31 -21.06
C ALA A 229 -29.35 -7.03 -20.99
N GLN A 230 -30.24 -6.92 -20.01
CA GLN A 230 -31.01 -5.69 -19.75
C GLN A 230 -30.09 -4.52 -19.41
N ILE A 231 -29.11 -4.71 -18.53
CA ILE A 231 -28.13 -3.66 -18.21
C ILE A 231 -27.38 -3.20 -19.47
N ILE A 232 -26.93 -4.11 -20.31
CA ILE A 232 -26.23 -3.76 -21.56
C ILE A 232 -27.15 -3.01 -22.52
N THR A 233 -28.43 -3.38 -22.59
CA THR A 233 -29.43 -2.66 -23.40
C THR A 233 -29.60 -1.24 -22.91
N GLU A 234 -29.75 -1.02 -21.63
CA GLU A 234 -29.84 0.29 -21.02
C GLU A 234 -28.56 1.11 -21.22
N LEU A 235 -27.37 0.49 -21.07
CA LEU A 235 -26.09 1.13 -21.33
C LEU A 235 -25.96 1.61 -22.77
N ARG A 236 -26.39 0.81 -23.76
CA ARG A 236 -26.40 1.21 -25.17
C ARG A 236 -27.37 2.36 -25.45
N SER A 237 -28.46 2.42 -24.72
CA SER A 237 -29.40 3.56 -24.80
C SER A 237 -28.76 4.87 -24.28
N LEU A 238 -27.95 4.78 -23.22
CA LEU A 238 -27.25 5.92 -22.64
C LEU A 238 -26.00 6.31 -23.41
N CYS A 239 -25.23 5.34 -23.88
CA CYS A 239 -23.95 5.50 -24.55
C CYS A 239 -23.89 4.55 -25.76
N PRO A 240 -24.38 4.94 -26.96
CA PRO A 240 -24.44 4.10 -28.14
C PRO A 240 -23.08 3.57 -28.62
N GLU A 241 -22.02 4.32 -28.37
CA GLU A 241 -20.62 3.95 -28.69
C GLU A 241 -20.11 2.75 -27.89
N LEU A 242 -20.75 2.43 -26.75
CA LEU A 242 -20.31 1.35 -25.87
C LEU A 242 -20.74 -0.02 -26.43
N SER A 243 -19.77 -0.76 -26.93
CA SER A 243 -19.97 -2.15 -27.38
C SER A 243 -19.43 -3.13 -26.33
N ILE A 244 -20.36 -3.69 -25.57
CA ILE A 244 -20.05 -4.62 -24.45
C ILE A 244 -20.82 -5.93 -24.69
N VAL A 245 -20.17 -7.08 -24.45
CA VAL A 245 -20.81 -8.38 -24.47
C VAL A 245 -21.04 -8.91 -23.06
N HIS A 246 -22.11 -9.69 -22.88
CA HIS A 246 -22.36 -10.36 -21.60
C HIS A 246 -21.48 -11.61 -21.44
N GLY A 247 -20.95 -11.82 -20.25
CA GLY A 247 -20.20 -13.03 -19.92
C GLY A 247 -21.10 -14.27 -19.80
N LYS A 248 -20.53 -15.46 -20.00
CA LYS A 248 -21.25 -16.72 -19.80
C LYS A 248 -21.79 -16.82 -18.38
N PRO A 249 -23.09 -17.13 -18.18
CA PRO A 249 -23.67 -17.29 -16.86
C PRO A 249 -23.09 -18.49 -16.12
N ARG A 250 -23.04 -18.41 -14.80
CA ARG A 250 -22.73 -19.55 -13.88
C ARG A 250 -21.39 -20.23 -14.10
N HIS A 251 -20.34 -19.49 -14.47
CA HIS A 251 -18.99 -20.08 -14.49
C HIS A 251 -18.45 -20.16 -13.04
N PRO A 252 -18.28 -21.35 -12.42
CA PRO A 252 -17.88 -21.48 -11.00
C PRO A 252 -16.57 -20.77 -10.67
N GLN A 253 -15.73 -20.56 -11.68
CA GLN A 253 -14.41 -19.96 -11.58
C GLN A 253 -14.40 -18.44 -11.35
N SER A 254 -15.45 -17.74 -11.81
CA SER A 254 -15.60 -16.30 -11.62
C SER A 254 -16.32 -15.93 -10.31
N ARG A 255 -17.21 -16.82 -9.84
CA ARG A 255 -18.00 -16.63 -8.62
C ARG A 255 -17.14 -16.38 -7.37
N GLY A 256 -16.14 -17.21 -7.13
CA GLY A 256 -15.36 -17.17 -5.90
C GLY A 256 -14.57 -15.87 -5.67
N SER A 257 -14.38 -15.03 -6.69
CA SER A 257 -13.69 -13.72 -6.54
C SER A 257 -14.65 -12.65 -6.02
N VAL A 258 -15.82 -12.51 -6.64
CA VAL A 258 -16.81 -11.48 -6.28
C VAL A 258 -17.52 -11.83 -4.96
N GLU A 259 -17.88 -13.10 -4.73
CA GLU A 259 -18.45 -13.52 -3.43
C GLU A 259 -17.52 -13.23 -2.26
N ARG A 260 -16.21 -13.45 -2.43
CA ARG A 260 -15.21 -13.08 -1.42
C ARG A 260 -15.11 -11.58 -1.26
N ALA A 261 -15.12 -10.82 -2.37
CA ALA A 261 -15.09 -9.37 -2.32
C ALA A 261 -16.31 -8.80 -1.58
N ASN A 262 -17.50 -9.32 -1.86
CA ASN A 262 -18.76 -8.92 -1.20
C ASN A 262 -18.73 -9.21 0.31
N GLY A 263 -18.23 -10.38 0.69
CA GLY A 263 -18.06 -10.71 2.09
C GLY A 263 -17.07 -9.78 2.80
N ASP A 264 -15.94 -9.48 2.17
CA ASP A 264 -14.97 -8.53 2.71
C ASP A 264 -15.58 -7.12 2.84
N ILE A 265 -16.33 -6.66 1.82
CA ILE A 265 -17.01 -5.36 1.83
C ILE A 265 -18.00 -5.26 2.99
N LYS A 266 -18.83 -6.30 3.19
CA LYS A 266 -19.77 -6.34 4.32
C LYS A 266 -19.04 -6.28 5.66
N ASP A 267 -17.99 -7.08 5.83
CA ASP A 267 -17.19 -7.10 7.07
C ASP A 267 -16.52 -5.76 7.34
N MET A 268 -15.97 -5.11 6.31
CA MET A 268 -15.37 -3.78 6.43
C MET A 268 -16.40 -2.71 6.77
N LEU A 269 -17.60 -2.80 6.16
CA LEU A 269 -18.67 -1.85 6.40
C LEU A 269 -19.21 -1.94 7.83
N VAL A 270 -19.41 -3.16 8.34
CA VAL A 270 -19.82 -3.37 9.74
C VAL A 270 -18.78 -2.78 10.70
N ALA A 271 -17.50 -3.01 10.44
CA ALA A 271 -16.43 -2.48 11.27
C ALA A 271 -16.38 -0.94 11.19
N TRP A 272 -16.51 -0.36 9.99
CA TRP A 272 -16.55 1.10 9.84
C TRP A 272 -17.73 1.74 10.59
N MET A 273 -18.91 1.16 10.51
CA MET A 273 -20.08 1.64 11.23
C MET A 273 -19.88 1.59 12.75
N ALA A 274 -19.27 0.52 13.24
CA ALA A 274 -18.97 0.37 14.67
C ALA A 274 -17.93 1.39 15.16
N ASP A 275 -16.85 1.60 14.41
CA ASP A 275 -15.79 2.55 14.77
C ASP A 275 -16.30 4.00 14.78
N ASN A 276 -17.26 4.33 13.90
CA ASN A 276 -17.81 5.67 13.78
C ASN A 276 -19.14 5.88 14.53
N ASN A 277 -19.58 4.89 15.31
CA ASN A 277 -20.89 4.90 15.98
C ASN A 277 -22.02 5.33 15.05
N SER A 278 -22.02 4.84 13.81
CA SER A 278 -22.93 5.28 12.74
C SER A 278 -23.64 4.09 12.13
N THR A 279 -24.89 4.29 11.75
CA THR A 279 -25.65 3.35 10.92
C THR A 279 -25.73 3.79 9.44
N ASP A 280 -25.10 4.93 9.08
CA ASP A 280 -25.08 5.46 7.72
C ASP A 280 -24.06 4.69 6.83
N TRP A 281 -24.44 3.48 6.46
CA TRP A 281 -23.63 2.67 5.56
C TRP A 281 -23.48 3.31 4.16
N ALA A 282 -24.44 4.17 3.76
CA ALA A 282 -24.39 4.85 2.46
C ALA A 282 -23.22 5.86 2.38
N THR A 283 -22.82 6.42 3.49
CA THR A 283 -21.56 7.17 3.61
C THR A 283 -20.37 6.24 3.79
N GLY A 284 -20.51 5.21 4.62
CA GLY A 284 -19.45 4.24 4.94
C GLY A 284 -18.85 3.56 3.72
N ILE A 285 -19.65 3.26 2.68
CA ILE A 285 -19.14 2.58 1.47
C ILE A 285 -18.04 3.36 0.75
N LYS A 286 -17.98 4.70 0.87
CA LYS A 286 -16.91 5.51 0.27
C LYS A 286 -15.56 5.18 0.89
N PHE A 287 -15.51 5.12 2.21
CA PHE A 287 -14.31 4.77 2.97
C PHE A 287 -13.94 3.30 2.78
N VAL A 288 -14.92 2.40 2.78
CA VAL A 288 -14.73 0.97 2.50
C VAL A 288 -14.16 0.75 1.10
N GLN A 289 -14.69 1.45 0.07
CA GLN A 289 -14.15 1.39 -1.29
C GLN A 289 -12.67 1.79 -1.32
N PHE A 290 -12.34 2.92 -0.70
CA PHE A 290 -10.98 3.43 -0.66
C PHE A 290 -10.05 2.46 0.04
N SER A 291 -10.36 2.04 1.28
CA SER A 291 -9.55 1.08 2.03
C SER A 291 -9.41 -0.28 1.32
N LYS A 292 -10.48 -0.75 0.65
CA LYS A 292 -10.45 -1.99 -0.15
C LYS A 292 -9.46 -1.92 -1.30
N ASN A 293 -9.42 -0.79 -2.00
CA ASN A 293 -8.53 -0.57 -3.13
C ASN A 293 -7.08 -0.31 -2.72
N LEU A 294 -6.84 0.22 -1.52
CA LEU A 294 -5.50 0.43 -0.96
C LEU A 294 -4.90 -0.85 -0.38
N ALA A 295 -5.73 -1.72 0.19
CA ALA A 295 -5.25 -2.90 0.89
C ALA A 295 -4.53 -3.88 -0.04
N TYR A 296 -3.38 -4.41 0.40
CA TYR A 296 -2.64 -5.43 -0.33
C TYR A 296 -3.52 -6.65 -0.65
N HIS A 297 -3.53 -7.05 -1.91
CA HIS A 297 -4.29 -8.19 -2.41
C HIS A 297 -3.34 -9.34 -2.80
N ALA A 298 -3.42 -10.47 -2.07
CA ALA A 298 -2.48 -11.58 -2.21
C ALA A 298 -2.45 -12.19 -3.63
N GLY A 299 -3.60 -12.19 -4.33
CA GLY A 299 -3.71 -12.77 -5.68
C GLY A 299 -3.00 -11.97 -6.77
N ILE A 300 -2.87 -10.65 -6.62
CA ILE A 300 -2.19 -9.77 -7.58
C ILE A 300 -0.88 -9.21 -7.03
N LYS A 301 -0.51 -9.59 -5.79
CA LYS A 301 0.74 -9.22 -5.07
C LYS A 301 0.98 -7.70 -4.96
N ARG A 302 -0.07 -6.90 -5.05
CA ARG A 302 -0.07 -5.44 -4.89
C ARG A 302 -1.45 -4.95 -4.48
N SER A 303 -1.62 -3.66 -4.22
CA SER A 303 -2.95 -3.09 -4.00
C SER A 303 -3.71 -3.00 -5.33
N PRO A 304 -5.05 -3.11 -5.33
CA PRO A 304 -5.87 -2.85 -6.51
C PRO A 304 -5.64 -1.46 -7.10
N TYR A 305 -5.41 -0.45 -6.27
CA TYR A 305 -5.08 0.91 -6.72
C TYR A 305 -3.77 0.94 -7.50
N ALA A 306 -2.70 0.36 -6.96
CA ALA A 306 -1.42 0.29 -7.65
C ALA A 306 -1.48 -0.58 -8.92
N ALA A 307 -2.34 -1.60 -8.94
CA ALA A 307 -2.57 -2.40 -10.15
C ALA A 307 -3.30 -1.61 -11.23
N MET A 308 -4.18 -0.66 -10.84
CA MET A 308 -4.99 0.15 -11.75
C MET A 308 -4.20 1.35 -12.31
N PHE A 309 -3.50 2.08 -11.44
CA PHE A 309 -2.89 3.38 -11.78
C PHE A 309 -1.36 3.34 -11.87
N GLY A 310 -0.73 2.18 -11.61
CA GLY A 310 0.73 2.02 -11.66
C GLY A 310 1.47 2.57 -10.44
N VAL A 311 0.80 3.35 -9.59
CA VAL A 311 1.37 4.00 -8.40
C VAL A 311 0.52 3.74 -7.16
N ASN A 312 1.12 3.80 -5.99
CA ASN A 312 0.36 3.75 -4.74
C ASN A 312 -0.48 5.02 -4.56
N ALA A 313 -1.68 4.87 -4.00
CA ALA A 313 -2.50 6.04 -3.69
C ALA A 313 -1.87 6.88 -2.59
N ARG A 314 -1.93 8.19 -2.76
CA ARG A 314 -1.56 9.13 -1.71
C ARG A 314 -2.76 9.42 -0.81
N VAL A 315 -2.51 9.45 0.50
CA VAL A 315 -3.49 9.80 1.54
C VAL A 315 -3.03 11.13 2.18
N GLY A 316 -2.90 12.15 1.36
CA GLY A 316 -2.35 13.44 1.78
C GLY A 316 -0.95 13.28 2.39
N LEU A 317 -0.65 14.06 3.40
CA LEU A 317 0.64 14.05 4.10
C LEU A 317 0.94 12.73 4.84
N THR A 318 -0.08 11.94 5.17
CA THR A 318 0.11 10.63 5.83
C THR A 318 0.92 9.65 4.98
N SER A 319 0.94 9.84 3.65
CA SER A 319 1.74 9.05 2.72
C SER A 319 3.18 9.54 2.57
N THR A 320 3.54 10.63 3.22
CA THR A 320 4.93 11.12 3.25
C THR A 320 5.75 10.36 4.30
N SER A 321 7.06 10.52 4.24
CA SER A 321 7.97 9.98 5.25
C SER A 321 7.93 10.73 6.58
N LEU A 322 7.26 11.89 6.65
CA LEU A 322 7.20 12.72 7.84
C LEU A 322 6.59 12.00 9.05
N PRO A 323 7.11 12.21 10.26
CA PRO A 323 6.50 11.76 11.50
C PRO A 323 5.09 12.34 11.70
N GLN A 324 4.21 11.59 12.37
CA GLN A 324 2.81 11.98 12.54
C GLN A 324 2.66 13.26 13.38
N GLU A 325 3.56 13.49 14.31
CA GLU A 325 3.61 14.66 15.17
C GLU A 325 3.79 15.92 14.32
N ILE A 326 4.71 15.87 13.37
CA ILE A 326 4.95 16.97 12.42
C ILE A 326 3.77 17.17 11.50
N ILE A 327 3.22 16.09 10.93
CA ILE A 327 2.05 16.17 10.05
C ILE A 327 0.88 16.88 10.72
N SER A 328 0.69 16.69 12.03
CA SER A 328 -0.40 17.32 12.77
C SER A 328 -0.23 18.83 12.98
N CYS A 329 0.99 19.34 12.86
CA CYS A 329 1.31 20.77 13.01
C CYS A 329 1.27 21.53 11.67
N LEU A 330 1.40 20.84 10.53
CA LEU A 330 1.43 21.45 9.19
C LEU A 330 0.03 21.91 8.78
N GLN A 331 -0.11 23.19 8.45
CA GLN A 331 -1.36 23.79 7.99
C GLN A 331 -1.26 24.44 6.62
N SER A 332 -0.07 24.89 6.22
CA SER A 332 0.16 25.59 4.97
C SER A 332 1.21 24.90 4.11
N GLU A 333 1.24 25.23 2.82
CA GLU A 333 2.29 24.79 1.90
C GLU A 333 3.67 25.31 2.36
N GLN A 334 3.72 26.51 2.92
CA GLN A 334 4.95 27.10 3.41
C GLN A 334 5.54 26.32 4.59
N ASP A 335 4.68 25.85 5.52
CA ASP A 335 5.11 25.00 6.64
C ASP A 335 5.75 23.72 6.12
N LEU A 336 5.12 23.11 5.11
CA LEU A 336 5.63 21.88 4.49
C LEU A 336 6.98 22.09 3.82
N ILE A 337 7.13 23.18 3.02
CA ILE A 337 8.40 23.52 2.35
C ILE A 337 9.50 23.75 3.37
N THR A 338 9.23 24.54 4.41
CA THR A 338 10.20 24.82 5.47
C THR A 338 10.66 23.54 6.17
N THR A 339 9.71 22.63 6.48
CA THR A 339 10.03 21.35 7.14
C THR A 339 10.86 20.43 6.24
N LEU A 340 10.57 20.38 4.95
CA LEU A 340 11.35 19.56 4.00
C LEU A 340 12.76 20.13 3.78
N GLN A 341 12.92 21.45 3.70
CA GLN A 341 14.22 22.11 3.58
C GLN A 341 15.08 21.88 4.82
N GLN A 342 14.52 21.91 6.02
CA GLN A 342 15.23 21.57 7.25
C GLN A 342 15.78 20.15 7.22
N GLN A 343 14.99 19.17 6.74
CA GLN A 343 15.47 17.79 6.60
C GLN A 343 16.63 17.63 5.60
N GLU A 344 16.68 18.44 4.55
CA GLU A 344 17.77 18.43 3.57
C GLU A 344 19.04 19.10 4.10
N THR A 345 18.93 20.16 4.91
CA THR A 345 20.08 20.86 5.51
C THR A 345 20.72 20.01 6.60
N ASP A 346 19.94 19.37 7.46
CA ASP A 346 20.44 18.49 8.52
C ASP A 346 21.12 17.22 7.95
N ALA A 347 20.70 16.78 6.75
CA ALA A 347 21.32 15.66 6.04
C ALA A 347 22.64 16.04 5.33
N ASN A 348 22.88 17.33 5.07
CA ASN A 348 24.02 17.84 4.30
C ASN A 348 25.08 18.56 5.14
N GLU A 349 25.04 18.53 6.48
CA GLU A 349 26.17 19.01 7.25
C GLU A 349 27.39 18.14 6.94
N PRO A 350 28.48 18.69 6.34
CA PRO A 350 29.65 17.92 6.00
C PRO A 350 30.30 17.43 7.30
N GLU A 351 30.52 16.12 7.40
CA GLU A 351 31.47 15.57 8.38
C GLU A 351 32.74 16.37 8.23
N ALA A 352 33.08 17.18 9.24
CA ALA A 352 34.29 18.01 9.25
C ALA A 352 35.49 17.12 8.87
N GLU A 353 36.13 17.43 7.74
CA GLU A 353 37.32 16.74 7.26
C GLU A 353 38.32 16.61 8.42
N ALA A 354 38.51 15.39 8.86
CA ALA A 354 39.56 15.07 9.79
C ALA A 354 40.89 15.32 9.09
N ASP A 355 41.56 16.40 9.50
CA ASP A 355 42.92 16.74 9.07
C ASP A 355 43.86 15.60 9.43
N VAL A 356 44.10 14.72 8.46
CA VAL A 356 45.01 13.58 8.59
C VAL A 356 46.41 14.07 8.27
N ASN A 357 47.06 14.72 9.27
CA ASN A 357 48.50 14.81 9.30
C ASN A 357 49.07 13.48 9.80
N GLU A 358 49.23 12.51 8.89
CA GLU A 358 50.07 11.31 9.11
C GLU A 358 51.52 11.69 8.74
N PRO A 359 52.52 11.41 9.60
CA PRO A 359 53.91 11.52 9.21
C PRO A 359 54.31 10.36 8.31
N GLU A 360 54.87 10.70 7.16
CA GLU A 360 55.43 9.77 6.19
C GLU A 360 56.35 8.75 6.88
N ARG A 361 55.99 7.47 6.83
CA ARG A 361 56.90 6.33 7.07
C ARG A 361 57.28 5.72 5.72
N GLU A 362 58.56 5.79 5.38
CA GLU A 362 59.10 5.10 4.21
C GLU A 362 58.85 3.58 4.26
N PRO A 363 58.48 2.96 3.13
CA PRO A 363 58.27 1.51 3.07
C PRO A 363 59.62 0.76 2.94
N PRO A 364 59.78 -0.41 3.59
CA PRO A 364 60.93 -1.28 3.37
C PRO A 364 60.85 -1.93 1.99
N LYS A 365 61.99 -1.97 1.31
CA LYS A 365 62.21 -2.69 0.05
C LYS A 365 62.03 -4.20 0.28
N ALA A 366 61.15 -4.85 -0.48
CA ALA A 366 61.07 -6.27 -0.59
C ALA A 366 61.15 -6.66 -2.07
N GLU A 367 61.93 -7.73 -2.28
CA GLU A 367 62.44 -8.27 -3.53
C GLU A 367 61.30 -8.83 -4.42
N MET A 368 61.59 -8.75 -5.75
CA MET A 368 60.79 -9.33 -6.82
C MET A 368 60.79 -10.87 -6.76
N ASN A 369 59.65 -11.48 -6.93
CA ASN A 369 59.52 -12.78 -7.57
C ASN A 369 58.35 -12.75 -8.55
N GLU A 370 58.71 -13.01 -9.79
CA GLU A 370 57.81 -13.24 -10.91
C GLU A 370 57.07 -14.57 -10.72
N SER A 371 55.77 -14.60 -10.94
CA SER A 371 55.10 -15.69 -11.68
C SER A 371 53.60 -15.43 -11.86
N GLU A 372 53.22 -15.54 -13.11
CA GLU A 372 51.96 -16.01 -13.68
C GLU A 372 50.71 -15.13 -13.59
N GLN A 373 50.38 -14.55 -14.73
CA GLN A 373 49.12 -13.91 -15.13
C GLN A 373 48.05 -14.98 -15.40
N GLU A 374 46.91 -14.89 -14.73
CA GLU A 374 45.63 -15.38 -15.26
C GLU A 374 44.70 -14.21 -15.53
N PRO A 375 43.88 -14.22 -16.63
CA PRO A 375 43.10 -13.07 -17.06
C PRO A 375 41.76 -12.99 -16.35
N GLU A 376 41.41 -11.79 -15.91
CA GLU A 376 40.05 -11.46 -15.41
C GLU A 376 38.96 -11.65 -16.48
N PRO A 377 37.76 -12.11 -16.12
CA PRO A 377 36.64 -12.17 -17.05
C PRO A 377 35.96 -10.80 -17.17
N GLN A 378 36.07 -10.20 -18.34
CA GLN A 378 35.41 -8.98 -18.73
C GLN A 378 33.89 -9.13 -18.77
N SER A 379 33.21 -8.12 -18.24
CA SER A 379 31.81 -7.85 -18.15
C SER A 379 30.97 -8.17 -19.40
N GLN A 380 30.17 -9.23 -19.34
CA GLN A 380 29.06 -9.49 -20.27
C GLN A 380 27.72 -8.86 -19.81
N HIS A 381 27.68 -8.11 -18.70
CA HIS A 381 26.46 -7.50 -18.20
C HIS A 381 26.12 -6.12 -18.78
N GLN A 382 27.11 -5.39 -19.27
CA GLN A 382 26.90 -4.04 -19.82
C GLN A 382 26.28 -4.08 -21.24
N THR A 383 26.65 -5.09 -22.02
CA THR A 383 26.19 -5.24 -23.42
C THR A 383 24.71 -5.63 -23.54
N ASN A 384 24.14 -6.30 -22.54
CA ASN A 384 22.74 -6.71 -22.57
C ASN A 384 21.75 -5.59 -22.17
N LEU A 385 22.19 -4.61 -21.39
CA LEU A 385 21.37 -3.45 -21.02
C LEU A 385 21.21 -2.46 -22.18
N ASP A 386 22.28 -2.24 -22.94
CA ASP A 386 22.26 -1.33 -24.10
C ASP A 386 21.46 -1.93 -25.28
N GLN A 387 21.47 -3.24 -25.45
CA GLN A 387 20.63 -3.91 -26.45
C GLN A 387 19.13 -3.88 -26.09
N LEU A 388 18.78 -3.98 -24.81
CA LEU A 388 17.38 -3.83 -24.36
C LEU A 388 16.86 -2.39 -24.52
N HIS A 389 17.70 -1.40 -24.22
CA HIS A 389 17.33 0.01 -24.37
C HIS A 389 17.10 0.41 -25.84
N ASN A 390 17.93 -0.09 -26.75
CA ASN A 390 17.78 0.15 -28.19
C ASN A 390 16.57 -0.58 -28.79
N SER A 391 16.22 -1.77 -28.29
CA SER A 391 15.02 -2.50 -28.72
C SER A 391 13.72 -1.81 -28.30
N ILE A 392 13.67 -1.26 -27.08
CA ILE A 392 12.48 -0.55 -26.56
C ILE A 392 12.28 0.78 -27.32
N SER A 393 13.36 1.51 -27.61
CA SER A 393 13.29 2.77 -28.37
C SER A 393 12.81 2.53 -29.80
N SER A 394 13.25 1.47 -30.47
CA SER A 394 12.83 1.11 -31.83
C SER A 394 11.35 0.70 -31.90
N GLN A 395 10.83 0.04 -30.87
CA GLN A 395 9.40 -0.32 -30.81
C GLN A 395 8.49 0.89 -30.53
N GLN A 396 8.96 1.88 -29.77
CA GLN A 396 8.20 3.12 -29.53
C GLN A 396 8.12 4.04 -30.75
N VAL A 397 9.14 4.08 -31.59
CA VAL A 397 9.13 4.82 -32.86
C VAL A 397 8.15 4.18 -33.85
N ASN A 398 8.17 2.86 -34.02
CA ASN A 398 7.24 2.13 -34.89
C ASN A 398 5.75 2.25 -34.46
N LEU A 399 5.46 2.39 -33.18
CA LEU A 399 4.10 2.61 -32.68
C LEU A 399 3.60 4.05 -32.93
N ARG A 400 4.49 5.04 -32.96
CA ARG A 400 4.14 6.43 -33.31
C ARG A 400 3.83 6.58 -34.80
N ASP A 401 4.64 6.01 -35.68
CA ASP A 401 4.46 6.07 -37.12
C ASP A 401 3.20 5.32 -37.58
N ASN A 402 2.87 4.20 -36.95
CA ASN A 402 1.64 3.46 -37.25
C ASN A 402 0.36 4.20 -36.82
N LYS A 403 0.40 4.96 -35.72
CA LYS A 403 -0.73 5.80 -35.30
C LYS A 403 -0.96 7.00 -36.21
N GLN A 404 0.10 7.66 -36.72
CA GLN A 404 -0.01 8.77 -37.66
C GLN A 404 -0.57 8.31 -39.00
N ASN A 405 -0.17 7.15 -39.50
CA ASN A 405 -0.65 6.60 -40.79
C ASN A 405 -2.11 6.14 -40.76
N VAL A 406 -2.63 5.74 -39.61
CA VAL A 406 -4.05 5.40 -39.43
C VAL A 406 -4.92 6.67 -39.44
N TRP A 407 -4.44 7.78 -38.87
CA TRP A 407 -5.16 9.06 -38.85
C TRP A 407 -5.23 9.72 -40.23
N LEU A 408 -4.16 9.61 -41.03
CA LEU A 408 -4.10 10.18 -42.37
C LEU A 408 -4.99 9.43 -43.39
N ARG A 409 -5.16 8.13 -43.26
CA ARG A 409 -6.07 7.33 -44.13
C ARG A 409 -7.56 7.50 -43.81
N GLY A 410 -7.93 7.91 -42.59
CA GLY A 410 -9.30 8.24 -42.22
C GLY A 410 -9.79 9.61 -42.65
N ALA A 411 -8.87 10.53 -43.01
CA ALA A 411 -9.21 11.89 -43.44
C ALA A 411 -9.42 12.02 -44.97
N GLU A 412 -9.10 11.00 -45.76
CA GLU A 412 -9.28 11.03 -47.25
C GLU A 412 -10.55 10.31 -47.71
N GLN A 413 -11.40 9.84 -46.81
CA GLN A 413 -12.66 9.14 -47.15
C GLN A 413 -13.94 9.79 -46.56
N ASN A 414 -13.92 11.11 -46.32
CA ASN A 414 -15.15 11.87 -46.06
C ASN A 414 -15.10 13.19 -46.85
#